data_9461973e406d45e6db3f80520701b40b
#
_entry.id   9461973e406d45e6db3f80520701b40b
#
_cell.length_a   1.000
_cell.length_b   1.000
_cell.length_c   1.000
_cell.angle_alpha   90.00
_cell.angle_beta   90.00
_cell.angle_gamma   90.00
#
_symmetry.space_group_name_H-M   'P 1'
#
loop_
_entity.id
_entity.type
_entity.pdbx_description
1 polymer ?
#
loop_
_entity_poly.entity_id
_entity_poly.type
_entity_poly.pdbx_seq_one_letter_code
_entity_poly.pdbx_strand_id
1 'polypeptide(L)'
;MTTTEVLVPTLVEQKDGGILYGLKPSDFVLEDNGVPQKIKVQEEMDTAPVALVVAVEEGGSSVLEFGKLAQLGPLLDVFLFDPRSQVALVGFDSVPHLLQDFTHSGDEVDTKLKQLQPGRGGAVILDTVNYAVTLLESEPKSYRRVLLLISEERDHGSRHTKPVQLIRKIGESDVLVLSVSFSPGLAEFNSDMGRRNYGQTTPAHTPTPGLPEQTAAANLLAPLAMLINAAKRNVTKEVAEMSGGEYTTFVGNKAFQAEILRAARDARNRYLISFSPSDPTPGLHTIRVRTAEDYGARIVARADYWRDAGSSR
;
A
#
# COMPACT_ATOMS: atom_id res chain seq x y z
N MET A 1 -7.87 -26.28 -16.87
CA MET A 1 -6.89 -25.84 -15.84
C MET A 1 -6.95 -24.32 -15.83
N THR A 2 -7.55 -23.75 -14.78
CA THR A 2 -7.56 -22.29 -14.61
C THR A 2 -6.21 -21.91 -14.02
N THR A 3 -5.29 -21.43 -14.86
CA THR A 3 -4.00 -20.93 -14.38
C THR A 3 -4.26 -19.60 -13.68
N THR A 4 -4.07 -19.54 -12.38
CA THR A 4 -4.19 -18.29 -11.62
C THR A 4 -3.00 -17.42 -11.99
N GLU A 5 -3.24 -16.32 -12.70
CA GLU A 5 -2.23 -15.33 -13.01
C GLU A 5 -2.03 -14.42 -11.79
N VAL A 6 -0.78 -14.20 -11.40
CA VAL A 6 -0.40 -13.29 -10.31
C VAL A 6 -0.02 -11.95 -10.92
N LEU A 7 -0.65 -10.88 -10.42
CA LEU A 7 -0.37 -9.51 -10.82
C LEU A 7 0.66 -8.87 -9.87
N VAL A 8 1.66 -8.21 -10.44
CA VAL A 8 2.78 -7.58 -9.73
C VAL A 8 2.93 -6.14 -10.20
N PRO A 9 2.15 -5.20 -9.64
CA PRO A 9 2.30 -3.80 -9.93
C PRO A 9 3.71 -3.34 -9.55
N THR A 10 4.46 -2.81 -10.51
CA THR A 10 5.89 -2.50 -10.35
C THR A 10 6.18 -1.07 -10.74
N LEU A 11 6.68 -0.27 -9.78
CA LEU A 11 7.18 1.08 -10.02
C LEU A 11 8.69 1.01 -10.27
N VAL A 12 9.17 1.72 -11.29
CA VAL A 12 10.61 1.87 -11.56
C VAL A 12 10.94 3.36 -11.50
N GLU A 13 11.62 3.75 -10.42
CA GLU A 13 11.90 5.15 -10.10
C GLU A 13 13.40 5.43 -10.19
N GLN A 14 13.77 6.49 -10.90
CA GLN A 14 15.15 6.97 -10.98
C GLN A 14 15.58 7.64 -9.64
N LYS A 15 16.87 7.83 -9.46
CA LYS A 15 17.41 8.44 -8.22
C LYS A 15 16.93 9.88 -7.98
N ASP A 16 16.54 10.58 -9.02
CA ASP A 16 15.99 11.94 -8.95
C ASP A 16 14.46 11.96 -8.69
N GLY A 17 13.85 10.79 -8.51
CA GLY A 17 12.41 10.62 -8.31
C GLY A 17 11.59 10.59 -9.59
N GLY A 18 12.23 10.63 -10.77
CA GLY A 18 11.58 10.45 -12.06
C GLY A 18 11.14 9.00 -12.30
N ILE A 19 10.06 8.79 -13.04
CA ILE A 19 9.61 7.45 -13.42
C ILE A 19 10.33 7.01 -14.68
N LEU A 20 10.87 5.80 -14.68
CA LEU A 20 11.49 5.20 -15.87
C LEU A 20 10.43 4.46 -16.69
N TYR A 21 10.18 4.96 -17.90
CA TYR A 21 9.21 4.40 -18.84
C TYR A 21 9.88 3.62 -19.96
N GLY A 22 9.07 2.87 -20.74
CA GLY A 22 9.50 2.21 -21.98
C GLY A 22 10.27 0.91 -21.78
N LEU A 23 10.28 0.36 -20.55
CA LEU A 23 10.89 -0.94 -20.28
C LEU A 23 10.03 -2.08 -20.86
N LYS A 24 10.70 -3.05 -21.49
CA LYS A 24 10.10 -4.23 -22.12
C LYS A 24 10.15 -5.44 -21.19
N PRO A 25 9.40 -6.51 -21.48
CA PRO A 25 9.48 -7.74 -20.68
C PRO A 25 10.90 -8.29 -20.52
N SER A 26 11.77 -8.11 -21.53
CA SER A 26 13.19 -8.51 -21.48
C SER A 26 14.03 -7.74 -20.46
N ASP A 27 13.56 -6.55 -20.07
CA ASP A 27 14.27 -5.67 -19.16
C ASP A 27 13.98 -5.99 -17.68
N PHE A 28 13.06 -6.93 -17.43
CA PHE A 28 12.71 -7.38 -16.10
C PHE A 28 13.07 -8.83 -15.85
N VAL A 29 13.45 -9.12 -14.63
CA VAL A 29 13.58 -10.48 -14.09
C VAL A 29 12.69 -10.55 -12.84
N LEU A 30 11.76 -11.49 -12.85
CA LEU A 30 10.90 -11.79 -11.70
C LEU A 30 11.22 -13.20 -11.22
N GLU A 31 11.44 -13.32 -9.93
CA GLU A 31 11.66 -14.59 -9.24
C GLU A 31 10.52 -14.85 -8.24
N ASP A 32 10.02 -16.09 -8.21
CA ASP A 32 9.07 -16.62 -7.24
C ASP A 32 9.81 -17.66 -6.39
N ASN A 33 9.95 -17.39 -5.09
CA ASN A 33 10.77 -18.19 -4.17
C ASN A 33 12.20 -18.45 -4.70
N GLY A 34 12.79 -17.44 -5.38
CA GLY A 34 14.11 -17.53 -5.99
C GLY A 34 14.16 -18.23 -7.35
N VAL A 35 13.02 -18.67 -7.89
CA VAL A 35 12.94 -19.31 -9.21
C VAL A 35 12.47 -18.31 -10.26
N PRO A 36 13.27 -18.03 -11.32
CA PRO A 36 12.87 -17.13 -12.39
C PRO A 36 11.59 -17.57 -13.10
N GLN A 37 10.69 -16.64 -13.36
CA GLN A 37 9.39 -16.88 -13.95
C GLN A 37 9.29 -16.29 -15.37
N LYS A 38 8.43 -16.87 -16.21
CA LYS A 38 8.01 -16.24 -17.47
C LYS A 38 7.00 -15.15 -17.15
N ILE A 39 7.31 -13.93 -17.56
CA ILE A 39 6.49 -12.77 -17.30
C ILE A 39 5.85 -12.20 -18.57
N LYS A 40 4.75 -11.50 -18.38
CA LYS A 40 4.17 -10.55 -19.34
C LYS A 40 4.22 -9.17 -18.69
N VAL A 41 4.42 -8.13 -19.48
CA VAL A 41 4.39 -6.74 -19.05
C VAL A 41 3.37 -6.01 -19.89
N GLN A 42 2.42 -5.36 -19.23
CA GLN A 42 1.46 -4.49 -19.91
C GLN A 42 1.96 -3.05 -19.78
N GLU A 43 2.12 -2.39 -20.92
CA GLU A 43 2.59 -1.00 -21.00
C GLU A 43 1.47 0.02 -20.74
N GLU A 44 0.22 -0.41 -20.68
CA GLU A 44 -0.94 0.46 -20.50
C GLU A 44 -1.11 0.89 -19.03
N MET A 45 -0.23 1.78 -18.60
CA MET A 45 -0.20 2.20 -17.20
C MET A 45 -1.24 3.26 -16.84
N ASP A 46 -1.66 4.08 -17.81
CA ASP A 46 -2.41 5.31 -17.53
C ASP A 46 -3.90 5.27 -17.95
N THR A 47 -4.37 4.17 -18.54
CA THR A 47 -5.73 4.09 -19.12
C THR A 47 -6.77 3.41 -18.24
N ALA A 48 -6.36 2.69 -17.20
CA ALA A 48 -7.29 2.05 -16.29
C ALA A 48 -7.85 3.06 -15.28
N PRO A 49 -9.18 3.14 -15.11
CA PRO A 49 -9.76 3.98 -14.06
C PRO A 49 -9.34 3.49 -12.68
N VAL A 50 -9.33 4.39 -11.71
CA VAL A 50 -8.97 4.10 -10.33
C VAL A 50 -10.24 3.93 -9.48
N ALA A 51 -10.31 2.85 -8.71
CA ALA A 51 -11.20 2.74 -7.56
C ALA A 51 -10.33 3.00 -6.31
N LEU A 52 -10.53 4.14 -5.68
CA LEU A 52 -9.78 4.59 -4.52
C LEU A 52 -10.62 4.45 -3.25
N VAL A 53 -10.09 3.79 -2.23
CA VAL A 53 -10.59 3.94 -0.86
C VAL A 53 -9.58 4.79 -0.10
N VAL A 54 -10.04 5.91 0.46
CA VAL A 54 -9.29 6.70 1.41
C VAL A 54 -9.71 6.29 2.81
N ALA A 55 -8.80 5.74 3.59
CA ALA A 55 -9.05 5.37 4.98
C ALA A 55 -8.32 6.33 5.90
N VAL A 56 -9.07 7.04 6.76
CA VAL A 56 -8.54 8.05 7.67
C VAL A 56 -8.80 7.68 9.12
N GLU A 57 -7.78 7.79 9.95
CA GLU A 57 -7.90 7.60 11.38
C GLU A 57 -8.57 8.81 12.03
N GLU A 58 -9.56 8.54 12.90
CA GLU A 58 -10.33 9.55 13.63
C GLU A 58 -10.03 9.53 15.15
N GLY A 59 -9.28 8.52 15.60
CA GLY A 59 -8.97 8.31 17.01
C GLY A 59 -7.64 8.93 17.46
N GLY A 60 -7.44 9.00 18.78
CA GLY A 60 -6.15 9.32 19.39
C GLY A 60 -5.53 10.63 18.92
N SER A 61 -4.27 10.56 18.50
CA SER A 61 -3.48 11.71 18.05
C SER A 61 -3.84 12.18 16.63
N SER A 62 -4.64 11.42 15.87
CA SER A 62 -5.07 11.78 14.51
C SER A 62 -5.90 13.08 14.49
N VAL A 63 -6.56 13.41 15.57
CA VAL A 63 -7.33 14.67 15.74
C VAL A 63 -6.47 15.90 15.44
N LEU A 64 -5.17 15.85 15.77
CA LEU A 64 -4.22 16.92 15.47
C LEU A 64 -3.95 17.07 13.96
N GLU A 65 -4.28 16.05 13.17
CA GLU A 65 -4.08 15.99 11.74
C GLU A 65 -5.33 16.41 10.93
N PHE A 66 -6.49 16.59 11.57
CA PHE A 66 -7.76 16.93 10.88
C PHE A 66 -7.66 18.18 10.01
N GLY A 67 -6.90 19.20 10.45
CA GLY A 67 -6.64 20.38 9.62
C GLY A 67 -5.90 20.08 8.31
N LYS A 68 -5.11 18.99 8.25
CA LYS A 68 -4.45 18.51 7.04
C LYS A 68 -5.41 17.65 6.21
N LEU A 69 -6.16 16.77 6.86
CA LEU A 69 -7.17 15.92 6.22
C LEU A 69 -8.25 16.77 5.52
N ALA A 70 -8.65 17.91 6.11
CA ALA A 70 -9.57 18.83 5.49
C ALA A 70 -9.05 19.50 4.19
N GLN A 71 -7.76 19.36 3.88
CA GLN A 71 -7.14 19.83 2.63
C GLN A 71 -6.92 18.71 1.61
N LEU A 72 -7.31 17.47 1.95
CA LEU A 72 -7.08 16.31 1.12
C LEU A 72 -7.95 16.29 -0.15
N GLY A 73 -9.21 16.80 -0.06
CA GLY A 73 -10.18 16.75 -1.15
C GLY A 73 -9.60 17.18 -2.51
N PRO A 74 -9.06 18.40 -2.65
CA PRO A 74 -8.46 18.84 -3.92
C PRO A 74 -7.27 17.99 -4.40
N LEU A 75 -6.57 17.30 -3.50
CA LEU A 75 -5.45 16.43 -3.85
C LEU A 75 -5.92 15.09 -4.41
N LEU A 76 -7.16 14.67 -4.09
CA LEU A 76 -7.76 13.45 -4.62
C LEU A 76 -8.08 13.56 -6.11
N ASP A 77 -8.28 14.75 -6.66
CA ASP A 77 -8.52 14.98 -8.09
C ASP A 77 -7.40 14.37 -8.97
N VAL A 78 -6.18 14.31 -8.43
CA VAL A 78 -5.06 13.67 -9.14
C VAL A 78 -5.27 12.17 -9.30
N PHE A 79 -5.92 11.50 -8.36
CA PHE A 79 -6.33 10.09 -8.49
C PHE A 79 -7.52 9.93 -9.43
N LEU A 80 -8.42 10.90 -9.45
CA LEU A 80 -9.69 10.88 -10.20
C LEU A 80 -9.57 11.48 -11.62
N PHE A 81 -8.37 11.55 -12.17
CA PHE A 81 -8.12 12.15 -13.49
C PHE A 81 -8.95 11.52 -14.62
N ASP A 82 -9.15 10.19 -14.60
CA ASP A 82 -10.08 9.51 -15.51
C ASP A 82 -11.52 9.71 -15.01
N PRO A 83 -12.46 10.20 -15.86
CA PRO A 83 -13.85 10.43 -15.43
C PRO A 83 -14.59 9.18 -14.90
N ARG A 84 -14.08 8.00 -15.20
CA ARG A 84 -14.62 6.72 -14.68
C ARG A 84 -14.08 6.40 -13.30
N SER A 85 -12.99 7.06 -12.86
CA SER A 85 -12.43 6.83 -11.53
C SER A 85 -13.40 7.23 -10.44
N GLN A 86 -13.32 6.57 -9.31
CA GLN A 86 -14.21 6.79 -8.18
C GLN A 86 -13.46 6.69 -6.86
N VAL A 87 -14.01 7.30 -5.84
CA VAL A 87 -13.43 7.35 -4.50
C VAL A 87 -14.48 7.09 -3.44
N ALA A 88 -14.12 6.27 -2.44
CA ALA A 88 -14.88 6.08 -1.20
C ALA A 88 -14.06 6.57 -0.01
N LEU A 89 -14.71 7.01 1.06
CA LEU A 89 -14.08 7.45 2.29
C LEU A 89 -14.50 6.55 3.45
N VAL A 90 -13.51 6.04 4.17
CA VAL A 90 -13.66 5.23 5.37
C VAL A 90 -13.03 5.97 6.53
N GLY A 91 -13.79 6.18 7.59
CA GLY A 91 -13.27 6.64 8.89
C GLY A 91 -13.02 5.44 9.80
N PHE A 92 -12.09 5.56 10.73
CA PHE A 92 -11.91 4.53 11.75
C PHE A 92 -11.31 5.06 13.04
N ASP A 93 -11.78 4.48 14.13
CA ASP A 93 -11.23 4.63 15.48
C ASP A 93 -11.16 3.25 16.15
N SER A 94 -12.20 2.86 16.86
CA SER A 94 -12.42 1.55 17.48
C SER A 94 -13.10 0.53 16.54
N VAL A 95 -13.68 1.01 15.42
CA VAL A 95 -14.26 0.23 14.31
C VAL A 95 -14.13 1.01 13.00
N PRO A 96 -13.93 0.35 11.85
CA PRO A 96 -14.03 1.02 10.56
C PRO A 96 -15.50 1.26 10.19
N HIS A 97 -15.77 2.41 9.56
CA HIS A 97 -17.10 2.75 9.06
C HIS A 97 -17.04 3.57 7.77
N LEU A 98 -18.05 3.40 6.92
CA LEU A 98 -18.12 4.09 5.64
C LEU A 98 -18.68 5.50 5.87
N LEU A 99 -17.88 6.52 5.52
CA LEU A 99 -18.28 7.93 5.58
C LEU A 99 -18.90 8.41 4.26
N GLN A 100 -18.36 7.90 3.13
CA GLN A 100 -18.82 8.16 1.78
C GLN A 100 -18.61 6.91 0.94
N ASP A 101 -19.67 6.42 0.31
CA ASP A 101 -19.61 5.33 -0.66
C ASP A 101 -18.95 5.82 -1.96
N PHE A 102 -18.60 4.89 -2.85
CA PHE A 102 -17.93 5.23 -4.10
C PHE A 102 -18.69 6.31 -4.88
N THR A 103 -18.00 7.37 -5.19
CA THR A 103 -18.48 8.53 -5.95
C THR A 103 -17.42 8.98 -6.96
N HIS A 104 -17.86 9.59 -8.05
CA HIS A 104 -16.97 10.24 -9.02
C HIS A 104 -16.65 11.71 -8.64
N SER A 105 -17.21 12.19 -7.53
CA SER A 105 -17.08 13.57 -7.06
C SER A 105 -16.12 13.69 -5.90
N GLY A 106 -14.95 14.30 -6.14
CA GLY A 106 -14.01 14.67 -5.07
C GLY A 106 -14.62 15.65 -4.06
N ASP A 107 -15.56 16.51 -4.48
CA ASP A 107 -16.22 17.49 -3.60
C ASP A 107 -17.10 16.84 -2.52
N GLU A 108 -17.72 15.68 -2.82
CA GLU A 108 -18.49 14.95 -1.82
C GLU A 108 -17.58 14.40 -0.72
N VAL A 109 -16.43 13.88 -1.09
CA VAL A 109 -15.42 13.40 -0.14
C VAL A 109 -14.83 14.56 0.65
N ASP A 110 -14.50 15.68 -0.02
CA ASP A 110 -13.99 16.89 0.62
C ASP A 110 -14.95 17.43 1.69
N THR A 111 -16.26 17.39 1.39
CA THR A 111 -17.29 17.80 2.34
C THR A 111 -17.29 16.93 3.59
N LYS A 112 -17.14 15.60 3.43
CA LYS A 112 -17.06 14.66 4.55
C LYS A 112 -15.78 14.83 5.36
N LEU A 113 -14.64 15.03 4.69
CA LEU A 113 -13.35 15.28 5.34
C LEU A 113 -13.38 16.55 6.24
N LYS A 114 -14.04 17.60 5.79
CA LYS A 114 -14.22 18.83 6.58
C LYS A 114 -15.17 18.66 7.77
N GLN A 115 -15.98 17.61 7.77
CA GLN A 115 -16.94 17.30 8.83
C GLN A 115 -16.45 16.22 9.79
N LEU A 116 -15.19 15.74 9.66
CA LEU A 116 -14.64 14.73 10.55
C LEU A 116 -14.76 15.15 12.00
N GLN A 117 -15.15 14.24 12.84
CA GLN A 117 -15.27 14.43 14.29
C GLN A 117 -14.29 13.52 15.03
N PRO A 118 -13.75 13.96 16.17
CA PRO A 118 -12.91 13.11 17.00
C PRO A 118 -13.63 11.81 17.38
N GLY A 119 -13.01 10.69 17.07
CA GLY A 119 -13.47 9.36 17.48
C GLY A 119 -13.23 9.08 18.97
N ARG A 120 -13.61 7.89 19.39
CA ARG A 120 -13.50 7.46 20.80
C ARG A 120 -12.12 6.96 21.22
N GLY A 121 -11.15 6.99 20.29
CA GLY A 121 -9.80 6.48 20.48
C GLY A 121 -9.63 5.06 19.95
N GLY A 122 -8.38 4.66 19.73
CA GLY A 122 -8.00 3.43 19.05
C GLY A 122 -7.62 3.68 17.59
N ALA A 123 -6.84 2.78 17.04
CA ALA A 123 -6.44 2.74 15.64
C ALA A 123 -6.53 1.29 15.16
N VAL A 124 -7.74 0.85 14.78
CA VAL A 124 -8.00 -0.54 14.35
C VAL A 124 -7.55 -0.77 12.90
N ILE A 125 -6.26 -0.61 12.66
CA ILE A 125 -5.67 -0.61 11.31
C ILE A 125 -5.89 -1.95 10.60
N LEU A 126 -5.69 -3.09 11.30
CA LEU A 126 -5.90 -4.41 10.69
C LEU A 126 -7.36 -4.60 10.23
N ASP A 127 -8.32 -4.23 11.07
CA ASP A 127 -9.74 -4.33 10.74
C ASP A 127 -10.09 -3.39 9.59
N THR A 128 -9.52 -2.18 9.58
CA THR A 128 -9.76 -1.15 8.56
C THR A 128 -9.19 -1.54 7.19
N VAL A 129 -7.97 -2.05 7.15
CA VAL A 129 -7.38 -2.51 5.88
C VAL A 129 -8.18 -3.68 5.32
N ASN A 130 -8.58 -4.64 6.16
CA ASN A 130 -9.43 -5.75 5.73
C ASN A 130 -10.78 -5.26 5.18
N TYR A 131 -11.41 -4.29 5.85
CA TYR A 131 -12.67 -3.68 5.41
C TYR A 131 -12.49 -2.95 4.07
N ALA A 132 -11.48 -2.09 3.95
CA ALA A 132 -11.19 -1.32 2.73
C ALA A 132 -10.85 -2.20 1.54
N VAL A 133 -10.04 -3.25 1.75
CA VAL A 133 -9.74 -4.25 0.69
C VAL A 133 -11.02 -4.95 0.24
N THR A 134 -11.92 -5.29 1.18
CA THR A 134 -13.20 -5.92 0.83
C THR A 134 -14.10 -5.00 0.00
N LEU A 135 -14.13 -3.70 0.32
CA LEU A 135 -14.82 -2.71 -0.51
C LEU A 135 -14.23 -2.64 -1.93
N LEU A 136 -12.90 -2.57 -2.03
CA LEU A 136 -12.21 -2.51 -3.33
C LEU A 136 -12.39 -3.78 -4.15
N GLU A 137 -12.46 -4.95 -3.53
CA GLU A 137 -12.70 -6.21 -4.23
C GLU A 137 -14.11 -6.33 -4.83
N SER A 138 -15.07 -5.55 -4.33
CA SER A 138 -16.42 -5.47 -4.93
C SER A 138 -16.44 -4.70 -6.24
N GLU A 139 -15.42 -3.88 -6.49
CA GLU A 139 -15.29 -3.12 -7.73
C GLU A 139 -14.82 -4.01 -8.90
N PRO A 140 -15.16 -3.66 -10.16
CA PRO A 140 -14.73 -4.41 -11.33
C PRO A 140 -13.19 -4.55 -11.42
N LYS A 141 -12.71 -5.71 -11.89
CA LYS A 141 -11.26 -5.96 -12.09
C LYS A 141 -10.60 -5.06 -13.13
N SER A 142 -11.38 -4.35 -13.94
CA SER A 142 -10.89 -3.34 -14.88
C SER A 142 -10.41 -2.06 -14.20
N TYR A 143 -10.76 -1.87 -12.92
CA TYR A 143 -10.26 -0.75 -12.13
C TYR A 143 -8.92 -1.08 -11.49
N ARG A 144 -8.05 -0.08 -11.42
CA ARG A 144 -6.90 -0.10 -10.54
C ARG A 144 -7.38 0.17 -9.12
N ARG A 145 -7.28 -0.82 -8.26
CA ARG A 145 -7.78 -0.78 -6.89
C ARG A 145 -6.70 -0.24 -5.97
N VAL A 146 -6.96 0.88 -5.33
CA VAL A 146 -5.99 1.59 -4.49
C VAL A 146 -6.60 1.88 -3.12
N LEU A 147 -5.88 1.51 -2.07
CA LEU A 147 -6.14 1.96 -0.71
C LEU A 147 -5.11 3.03 -0.34
N LEU A 148 -5.58 4.24 -0.04
CA LEU A 148 -4.78 5.29 0.59
C LEU A 148 -5.08 5.27 2.09
N LEU A 149 -4.14 4.76 2.88
CA LEU A 149 -4.26 4.66 4.34
C LEU A 149 -3.53 5.83 5.00
N ILE A 150 -4.26 6.64 5.75
CA ILE A 150 -3.72 7.79 6.49
C ILE A 150 -3.94 7.54 7.98
N SER A 151 -2.88 7.14 8.69
CA SER A 151 -2.98 6.72 10.09
C SER A 151 -1.64 6.77 10.81
N GLU A 152 -1.66 6.49 12.10
CA GLU A 152 -0.45 6.12 12.82
C GLU A 152 0.10 4.76 12.34
N GLU A 153 1.26 4.34 12.87
CA GLU A 153 1.99 3.15 12.39
C GLU A 153 1.53 1.83 13.00
N ARG A 154 0.92 1.89 14.19
CA ARG A 154 0.63 0.72 15.02
C ARG A 154 -0.86 0.49 15.16
N ASP A 155 -1.24 -0.76 15.06
CA ASP A 155 -2.59 -1.20 15.34
C ASP A 155 -2.89 -1.14 16.84
N HIS A 156 -3.95 -0.46 17.21
CA HIS A 156 -4.44 -0.35 18.58
C HIS A 156 -5.92 -0.72 18.65
N GLY A 157 -6.17 -2.01 18.85
CA GLY A 157 -7.51 -2.46 19.20
C GLY A 157 -8.26 -3.27 18.16
N SER A 158 -7.67 -3.65 17.03
CA SER A 158 -8.30 -4.58 16.09
C SER A 158 -8.66 -5.89 16.76
N ARG A 159 -9.90 -6.32 16.58
CA ARG A 159 -10.47 -7.51 17.24
C ARG A 159 -10.93 -8.57 16.26
N HIS A 160 -11.25 -8.18 15.03
CA HIS A 160 -11.85 -9.06 14.03
C HIS A 160 -10.80 -9.63 13.07
N THR A 161 -9.76 -8.86 12.76
CA THR A 161 -8.71 -9.25 11.83
C THR A 161 -7.40 -9.51 12.57
N LYS A 162 -6.87 -10.72 12.43
CA LYS A 162 -5.54 -11.06 12.95
C LYS A 162 -4.46 -10.78 11.88
N PRO A 163 -3.20 -10.50 12.26
CA PRO A 163 -2.12 -10.22 11.31
C PRO A 163 -2.00 -11.29 10.21
N VAL A 164 -2.09 -12.58 10.53
CA VAL A 164 -2.03 -13.65 9.53
C VAL A 164 -3.17 -13.63 8.53
N GLN A 165 -4.37 -13.25 8.96
CA GLN A 165 -5.53 -13.12 8.09
C GLN A 165 -5.37 -11.93 7.13
N LEU A 166 -4.83 -10.82 7.63
CA LEU A 166 -4.55 -9.65 6.80
C LEU A 166 -3.44 -9.94 5.77
N ILE A 167 -2.34 -10.58 6.20
CA ILE A 167 -1.26 -11.02 5.31
C ILE A 167 -1.83 -11.86 4.15
N ARG A 168 -2.68 -12.84 4.48
CA ARG A 168 -3.35 -13.65 3.46
C ARG A 168 -4.25 -12.80 2.56
N LYS A 169 -5.11 -11.94 3.13
CA LYS A 169 -6.03 -11.07 2.39
C LYS A 169 -5.28 -10.16 1.40
N ILE A 170 -4.21 -9.51 1.83
CA ILE A 170 -3.36 -8.68 0.96
C ILE A 170 -2.66 -9.55 -0.09
N GLY A 171 -2.13 -10.70 0.32
CA GLY A 171 -1.44 -11.63 -0.58
C GLY A 171 -2.32 -12.19 -1.70
N GLU A 172 -3.62 -12.37 -1.46
CA GLU A 172 -4.62 -12.83 -2.43
C GLU A 172 -5.20 -11.68 -3.27
N SER A 173 -5.18 -10.45 -2.76
CA SER A 173 -5.79 -9.29 -3.43
C SER A 173 -4.87 -8.69 -4.50
N ASP A 174 -5.47 -7.94 -5.41
CA ASP A 174 -4.80 -7.07 -6.39
C ASP A 174 -4.83 -5.58 -5.96
N VAL A 175 -5.08 -5.31 -4.69
CA VAL A 175 -5.17 -3.97 -4.12
C VAL A 175 -3.77 -3.44 -3.84
N LEU A 176 -3.49 -2.23 -4.35
CA LEU A 176 -2.30 -1.47 -4.03
C LEU A 176 -2.55 -0.64 -2.76
N VAL A 177 -1.77 -0.84 -1.71
CA VAL A 177 -1.88 -0.07 -0.46
C VAL A 177 -0.78 0.99 -0.42
N LEU A 178 -1.19 2.25 -0.37
CA LEU A 178 -0.30 3.40 -0.17
C LEU A 178 -0.53 3.92 1.25
N SER A 179 0.51 3.98 2.05
CA SER A 179 0.41 4.40 3.44
C SER A 179 1.14 5.70 3.69
N VAL A 180 0.42 6.68 4.21
CA VAL A 180 0.94 8.01 4.58
C VAL A 180 0.72 8.18 6.08
N SER A 181 1.76 7.88 6.87
CA SER A 181 1.64 7.82 8.32
C SER A 181 2.14 9.08 9.02
N PHE A 182 1.52 9.39 10.15
CA PHE A 182 1.98 10.40 11.08
C PHE A 182 2.53 9.75 12.36
N SER A 183 3.50 10.42 12.99
CA SER A 183 4.04 9.96 14.27
C SER A 183 3.35 10.70 15.41
N PRO A 184 2.66 9.99 16.33
CA PRO A 184 1.99 10.62 17.46
C PRO A 184 2.93 11.52 18.28
N GLY A 185 4.15 11.06 18.57
CA GLY A 185 5.11 11.81 19.36
C GLY A 185 5.67 13.07 18.67
N LEU A 186 5.72 13.10 17.34
CA LEU A 186 6.15 14.29 16.57
C LEU A 186 5.01 15.29 16.38
N ALA A 187 3.76 14.82 16.30
CA ALA A 187 2.58 15.66 16.23
C ALA A 187 2.39 16.48 17.53
N GLU A 188 2.55 15.83 18.69
CA GLU A 188 2.50 16.50 20.00
C GLU A 188 3.66 17.49 20.17
N PHE A 189 4.88 17.13 19.75
CA PHE A 189 6.06 17.99 19.86
C PHE A 189 5.98 19.26 19.00
N ASN A 190 5.35 19.18 17.83
CA ASN A 190 5.17 20.33 16.93
C ASN A 190 4.02 21.27 17.35
N SER A 191 3.05 20.80 18.12
CA SER A 191 2.02 21.67 18.71
C SER A 191 2.60 22.57 19.80
N ASP A 192 3.64 22.13 20.50
CA ASP A 192 4.31 22.89 21.56
C ASP A 192 5.49 23.75 21.08
N MET A 193 6.08 23.44 19.93
CA MET A 193 7.24 24.17 19.40
C MET A 193 6.91 24.92 18.09
N GLY A 194 6.10 25.92 18.18
CA GLY A 194 5.94 26.94 17.13
C GLY A 194 7.21 27.77 16.87
N ARG A 195 8.41 27.19 16.98
CA ARG A 195 9.71 27.75 16.58
C ARG A 195 10.85 26.73 16.79
N ARG A 196 11.27 26.05 15.74
CA ARG A 196 12.71 25.85 15.42
C ARG A 196 12.86 24.90 14.24
N ASN A 197 13.51 25.43 13.17
CA ASN A 197 14.03 24.66 12.05
C ASN A 197 14.99 23.58 12.55
N TYR A 198 14.69 22.31 12.18
CA TYR A 198 15.75 21.32 12.06
C TYR A 198 15.45 20.44 10.84
N GLY A 199 16.34 20.59 9.85
CA GLY A 199 16.46 19.62 8.79
C GLY A 199 16.97 18.30 9.38
N GLN A 200 16.26 17.22 9.17
CA GLN A 200 16.78 15.89 9.40
C GLN A 200 16.69 15.09 8.11
N THR A 201 17.87 14.72 7.67
CA THR A 201 18.15 13.73 6.65
C THR A 201 17.56 12.38 7.07
N THR A 202 16.77 11.78 6.21
CA THR A 202 16.34 10.38 6.31
C THR A 202 17.55 9.48 6.40
N PRO A 203 17.59 8.52 7.36
CA PRO A 203 18.65 7.51 7.35
C PRO A 203 18.50 6.62 6.12
N ALA A 204 19.57 6.49 5.36
CA ALA A 204 19.66 5.56 4.26
C ALA A 204 19.39 4.13 4.75
N HIS A 205 18.57 3.39 4.01
CA HIS A 205 18.42 1.95 4.19
C HIS A 205 19.78 1.28 4.08
N THR A 206 20.26 0.72 5.18
CA THR A 206 21.33 -0.27 5.15
C THR A 206 20.77 -1.58 4.61
N PRO A 207 21.40 -2.20 3.60
CA PRO A 207 20.99 -3.52 3.15
C PRO A 207 21.19 -4.51 4.28
N THR A 208 20.17 -5.29 4.60
CA THR A 208 20.28 -6.41 5.53
C THR A 208 21.28 -7.41 4.97
N PRO A 209 22.26 -7.89 5.76
CA PRO A 209 23.21 -8.91 5.30
C PRO A 209 22.46 -10.18 4.91
N GLY A 210 22.87 -10.78 3.78
CA GLY A 210 22.27 -11.98 3.23
C GLY A 210 22.16 -13.09 4.26
N LEU A 211 20.97 -13.69 4.33
CA LEU A 211 20.71 -14.91 5.08
C LEU A 211 21.45 -16.07 4.39
N PRO A 212 22.05 -17.01 5.17
CA PRO A 212 22.72 -18.17 4.61
C PRO A 212 21.69 -19.08 3.92
N GLU A 213 22.09 -19.62 2.76
CA GLU A 213 21.37 -20.68 2.07
C GLU A 213 21.09 -21.85 3.05
N GLN A 214 19.82 -22.03 3.39
CA GLN A 214 19.38 -23.21 4.13
C GLN A 214 18.32 -23.94 3.32
N THR A 215 18.57 -25.21 3.16
CA THR A 215 17.78 -26.28 2.54
C THR A 215 16.27 -26.10 2.49
N ALA A 216 15.74 -26.28 1.30
CA ALA A 216 14.41 -25.92 0.79
C ALA A 216 13.17 -26.61 1.42
N ALA A 217 13.29 -27.36 2.50
CA ALA A 217 12.16 -28.13 3.04
C ALA A 217 11.67 -27.70 4.44
N ALA A 218 12.34 -26.78 5.13
CA ALA A 218 12.08 -26.55 6.55
C ALA A 218 11.40 -25.22 6.92
N ASN A 219 11.14 -24.27 5.99
CA ASN A 219 10.84 -22.91 6.43
C ASN A 219 9.76 -22.12 5.66
N LEU A 220 8.67 -22.74 5.22
CA LEU A 220 7.49 -21.99 4.74
C LEU A 220 6.83 -21.16 5.86
N LEU A 221 7.09 -21.48 7.13
CA LEU A 221 6.55 -20.75 8.28
C LEU A 221 7.44 -19.57 8.72
N ALA A 222 8.72 -19.57 8.38
CA ALA A 222 9.64 -18.53 8.83
C ALA A 222 9.34 -17.15 8.17
N PRO A 223 9.11 -17.03 6.85
CA PRO A 223 8.72 -15.77 6.24
C PRO A 223 7.41 -15.22 6.82
N LEU A 224 6.41 -16.07 7.01
CA LEU A 224 5.14 -15.69 7.61
C LEU A 224 5.31 -15.19 9.06
N ALA A 225 6.13 -15.85 9.86
CA ALA A 225 6.41 -15.42 11.23
C ALA A 225 7.16 -14.07 11.25
N MET A 226 8.07 -13.84 10.30
CA MET A 226 8.77 -12.56 10.17
C MET A 226 7.79 -11.44 9.82
N LEU A 227 6.90 -11.63 8.86
CA LEU A 227 5.86 -10.66 8.49
C LEU A 227 4.90 -10.37 9.65
N ILE A 228 4.46 -11.38 10.39
CA ILE A 228 3.62 -11.19 11.58
C ILE A 228 4.33 -10.33 12.62
N ASN A 229 5.61 -10.56 12.85
CA ASN A 229 6.39 -9.79 13.83
C ASN A 229 6.69 -8.36 13.33
N ALA A 230 6.89 -8.18 12.03
CA ALA A 230 7.06 -6.87 11.42
C ALA A 230 5.74 -6.07 11.48
N ALA A 231 4.61 -6.68 11.13
CA ALA A 231 3.29 -6.08 11.24
C ALA A 231 2.92 -5.64 12.67
N LYS A 232 3.41 -6.32 13.70
CA LYS A 232 3.24 -5.87 15.09
C LYS A 232 3.99 -4.57 15.43
N ARG A 233 5.04 -4.24 14.68
CA ARG A 233 5.85 -3.03 14.91
C ARG A 233 5.34 -1.85 14.10
N ASN A 234 5.07 -2.08 12.83
CA ASN A 234 4.55 -1.09 11.90
C ASN A 234 3.67 -1.79 10.86
N VAL A 235 2.37 -1.86 11.15
CA VAL A 235 1.43 -2.58 10.29
C VAL A 235 1.21 -1.85 8.96
N THR A 236 1.23 -0.52 8.98
CA THR A 236 0.98 0.31 7.78
C THR A 236 2.09 0.16 6.75
N LYS A 237 3.34 0.04 7.22
CA LYS A 237 4.48 -0.26 6.37
C LYS A 237 4.38 -1.65 5.75
N GLU A 238 4.13 -2.66 6.57
CA GLU A 238 4.09 -4.04 6.09
C GLU A 238 3.00 -4.28 5.05
N VAL A 239 1.78 -3.75 5.27
CA VAL A 239 0.70 -3.91 4.28
C VAL A 239 0.98 -3.16 2.98
N ALA A 240 1.64 -2.00 3.05
CA ALA A 240 2.06 -1.28 1.85
C ALA A 240 3.10 -2.09 1.06
N GLU A 241 4.18 -2.53 1.69
CA GLU A 241 5.26 -3.30 1.04
C GLU A 241 4.75 -4.63 0.46
N MET A 242 3.90 -5.36 1.19
CA MET A 242 3.30 -6.59 0.70
C MET A 242 2.45 -6.39 -0.54
N SER A 243 1.71 -5.29 -0.63
CA SER A 243 0.86 -4.99 -1.78
C SER A 243 1.64 -4.47 -2.99
N GLY A 244 2.90 -4.12 -2.80
CA GLY A 244 3.73 -3.41 -3.78
C GLY A 244 3.57 -1.91 -3.75
N GLY A 245 2.88 -1.37 -2.74
CA GLY A 245 2.77 0.07 -2.52
C GLY A 245 3.94 0.65 -1.73
N GLU A 246 3.76 1.86 -1.27
CA GLU A 246 4.78 2.59 -0.53
C GLU A 246 4.24 3.07 0.81
N TYR A 247 5.15 3.04 1.78
CA TYR A 247 4.95 3.63 3.08
C TYR A 247 5.79 4.91 3.19
N THR A 248 5.15 6.00 3.60
CA THR A 248 5.81 7.27 3.88
C THR A 248 5.33 7.87 5.18
N THR A 249 6.10 8.80 5.73
CA THR A 249 5.72 9.56 6.90
C THR A 249 5.75 11.05 6.60
N PHE A 250 4.90 11.82 7.27
CA PHE A 250 4.88 13.27 7.07
C PHE A 250 4.97 14.04 8.40
N VAL A 251 5.52 15.23 8.30
CA VAL A 251 5.52 16.23 9.37
C VAL A 251 5.14 17.58 8.77
N GLY A 252 3.96 18.11 9.13
CA GLY A 252 3.44 19.37 8.64
C GLY A 252 2.73 19.31 7.28
N ASN A 253 2.01 20.39 6.93
CA ASN A 253 1.12 20.43 5.77
C ASN A 253 1.83 20.25 4.43
N LYS A 254 2.99 20.85 4.25
CA LYS A 254 3.73 20.76 2.97
C LYS A 254 4.18 19.34 2.69
N ALA A 255 4.70 18.65 3.72
CA ALA A 255 5.11 17.24 3.58
C ALA A 255 3.89 16.36 3.30
N PHE A 256 2.78 16.55 4.02
CA PHE A 256 1.54 15.82 3.78
C PHE A 256 1.08 15.94 2.33
N GLN A 257 0.95 17.18 1.81
CA GLN A 257 0.55 17.41 0.43
C GLN A 257 1.51 16.76 -0.58
N ALA A 258 2.82 16.87 -0.35
CA ALA A 258 3.83 16.27 -1.21
C ALA A 258 3.71 14.74 -1.26
N GLU A 259 3.50 14.09 -0.11
CA GLU A 259 3.36 12.63 -0.04
C GLU A 259 2.06 12.14 -0.69
N ILE A 260 0.95 12.87 -0.56
CA ILE A 260 -0.30 12.53 -1.25
C ILE A 260 -0.15 12.64 -2.78
N LEU A 261 0.46 13.71 -3.28
CA LEU A 261 0.71 13.88 -4.71
C LEU A 261 1.68 12.83 -5.25
N ARG A 262 2.70 12.47 -4.45
CA ARG A 262 3.60 11.38 -4.78
C ARG A 262 2.86 10.06 -4.85
N ALA A 263 2.04 9.74 -3.85
CA ALA A 263 1.23 8.53 -3.81
C ALA A 263 0.31 8.43 -5.05
N ALA A 264 -0.34 9.54 -5.45
CA ALA A 264 -1.18 9.58 -6.63
C ALA A 264 -0.39 9.31 -7.93
N ARG A 265 0.78 9.96 -8.08
CA ARG A 265 1.69 9.73 -9.19
C ARG A 265 2.11 8.26 -9.27
N ASP A 266 2.54 7.71 -8.14
CA ASP A 266 3.11 6.36 -8.05
C ASP A 266 2.04 5.28 -8.22
N ALA A 267 0.79 5.53 -7.80
CA ALA A 267 -0.34 4.64 -8.07
C ALA A 267 -0.62 4.50 -9.57
N ARG A 268 -0.43 5.56 -10.35
CA ARG A 268 -0.76 5.62 -11.78
C ARG A 268 0.35 5.08 -12.67
N ASN A 269 1.61 5.27 -12.29
CA ASN A 269 2.77 5.05 -13.15
C ASN A 269 3.50 3.73 -12.82
N ARG A 270 2.76 2.61 -12.84
CA ARG A 270 3.31 1.28 -12.57
C ARG A 270 3.21 0.37 -13.78
N TYR A 271 4.27 -0.37 -14.05
CA TYR A 271 4.20 -1.53 -14.93
C TYR A 271 3.30 -2.59 -14.30
N LEU A 272 2.41 -3.18 -15.06
CA LEU A 272 1.66 -4.34 -14.63
C LEU A 272 2.38 -5.58 -15.15
N ILE A 273 3.24 -6.14 -14.31
CA ILE A 273 3.88 -7.42 -14.59
C ILE A 273 2.91 -8.53 -14.15
N SER A 274 2.80 -9.57 -14.95
CA SER A 274 2.03 -10.75 -14.58
C SER A 274 2.78 -12.03 -14.90
N PHE A 275 2.53 -13.08 -14.13
CA PHE A 275 3.10 -14.40 -14.34
C PHE A 275 2.18 -15.51 -13.85
N SER A 276 2.36 -16.72 -14.41
CA SER A 276 1.72 -17.93 -13.90
C SER A 276 2.74 -18.71 -13.08
N PRO A 277 2.54 -18.85 -11.74
CA PRO A 277 3.49 -19.50 -10.87
C PRO A 277 3.82 -20.93 -11.33
N SER A 278 5.11 -21.24 -11.41
CA SER A 278 5.59 -22.59 -11.73
C SER A 278 5.51 -23.53 -10.55
N ASP A 279 5.64 -23.03 -9.31
CA ASP A 279 5.49 -23.79 -8.08
C ASP A 279 4.01 -23.84 -7.66
N PRO A 280 3.38 -25.03 -7.58
CA PRO A 280 1.98 -25.18 -7.15
C PRO A 280 1.79 -25.16 -5.63
N THR A 281 2.82 -25.03 -4.82
CA THR A 281 2.76 -25.13 -3.36
C THR A 281 1.82 -24.06 -2.77
N PRO A 282 0.83 -24.42 -1.94
CA PRO A 282 0.00 -23.44 -1.25
C PRO A 282 0.78 -22.69 -0.17
N GLY A 283 0.41 -21.44 0.07
CA GLY A 283 0.98 -20.62 1.14
C GLY A 283 1.51 -19.29 0.66
N LEU A 284 2.36 -18.69 1.48
CA LEU A 284 3.03 -17.44 1.19
C LEU A 284 4.22 -17.68 0.27
N HIS A 285 4.25 -16.98 -0.86
CA HIS A 285 5.35 -16.96 -1.83
C HIS A 285 6.02 -15.60 -1.82
N THR A 286 7.34 -15.58 -1.89
CA THR A 286 8.11 -14.34 -1.96
C THR A 286 8.44 -14.00 -3.41
N ILE A 287 8.15 -12.76 -3.80
CA ILE A 287 8.46 -12.22 -5.13
C ILE A 287 9.69 -11.32 -5.05
N ARG A 288 10.55 -11.44 -6.03
CA ARG A 288 11.63 -10.49 -6.24
C ARG A 288 11.60 -9.99 -7.69
N VAL A 289 11.46 -8.69 -7.87
CA VAL A 289 11.56 -8.04 -9.18
C VAL A 289 12.86 -7.25 -9.22
N ARG A 290 13.59 -7.38 -10.31
CA ARG A 290 14.78 -6.59 -10.64
C ARG A 290 14.81 -6.29 -12.13
N THR A 291 15.58 -5.29 -12.53
CA THR A 291 15.91 -5.07 -13.93
C THR A 291 17.01 -6.02 -14.39
N ALA A 292 16.97 -6.43 -15.66
CA ALA A 292 18.00 -7.28 -16.27
C ALA A 292 19.37 -6.55 -16.33
N GLU A 293 19.33 -5.25 -16.59
CA GLU A 293 20.48 -4.36 -16.55
C GLU A 293 20.35 -3.34 -15.43
N ASP A 294 21.46 -2.76 -14.97
CA ASP A 294 21.44 -1.72 -13.95
C ASP A 294 21.15 -0.35 -14.59
N TYR A 295 19.91 0.09 -14.48
CA TYR A 295 19.49 1.45 -14.88
C TYR A 295 19.71 2.49 -13.77
N GLY A 296 20.32 2.13 -12.65
CA GLY A 296 20.44 3.00 -11.48
C GLY A 296 19.11 3.38 -10.85
N ALA A 297 18.05 2.62 -11.13
CA ALA A 297 16.69 2.87 -10.68
C ALA A 297 16.32 2.02 -9.43
N ARG A 298 15.42 2.56 -8.62
CA ARG A 298 14.77 1.84 -7.52
C ARG A 298 13.54 1.13 -8.05
N ILE A 299 13.35 -0.12 -7.67
CA ILE A 299 12.17 -0.89 -8.00
C ILE A 299 11.31 -1.05 -6.75
N VAL A 300 10.02 -0.72 -6.87
CA VAL A 300 9.00 -0.96 -5.86
C VAL A 300 7.95 -1.87 -6.46
N ALA A 301 7.88 -3.08 -5.95
CA ALA A 301 6.95 -4.11 -6.40
C ALA A 301 6.43 -4.87 -5.18
N ARG A 302 5.32 -5.59 -5.35
CA ARG A 302 4.85 -6.43 -4.25
C ARG A 302 5.91 -7.47 -3.88
N ALA A 303 6.12 -7.62 -2.57
CA ALA A 303 7.14 -8.52 -2.05
C ALA A 303 6.66 -9.97 -1.93
N ASP A 304 5.35 -10.16 -1.74
CA ASP A 304 4.78 -11.47 -1.44
C ASP A 304 3.38 -11.62 -2.05
N TYR A 305 2.96 -12.87 -2.29
CA TYR A 305 1.58 -13.21 -2.60
C TYR A 305 1.17 -14.49 -1.89
N TRP A 306 -0.13 -14.65 -1.67
CA TRP A 306 -0.67 -15.86 -1.10
C TRP A 306 -1.28 -16.75 -2.19
N ARG A 307 -0.94 -18.03 -2.16
CA ARG A 307 -1.52 -19.05 -3.03
C ARG A 307 -2.39 -19.99 -2.22
N ASP A 308 -3.64 -20.11 -2.60
CA ASP A 308 -4.52 -21.10 -2.00
C ASP A 308 -4.20 -22.51 -2.47
N ALA A 309 -4.46 -23.49 -1.59
CA ALA A 309 -4.56 -24.87 -2.00
C ALA A 309 -5.69 -24.95 -3.05
N GLY A 310 -5.33 -25.14 -4.31
CA GLY A 310 -6.30 -25.22 -5.39
C GLY A 310 -7.45 -26.11 -4.97
N SER A 311 -8.66 -25.57 -4.95
CA SER A 311 -9.86 -26.39 -4.79
C SER A 311 -9.92 -27.34 -5.98
N SER A 312 -9.48 -28.55 -5.77
CA SER A 312 -9.77 -29.65 -6.68
C SER A 312 -11.30 -29.82 -6.69
N ARG A 313 -11.94 -29.18 -7.67
CA ARG A 313 -13.29 -29.53 -8.11
C ARG A 313 -13.22 -30.35 -9.37
#